data_846a743cf226ea555f4d5ec45d9074b8
#
_entry.id   846a743cf226ea555f4d5ec45d9074b8
#
_cell.length_a   1.000
_cell.length_b   1.000
_cell.length_c   1.000
_cell.angle_alpha   90.00
_cell.angle_beta   90.00
_cell.angle_gamma   90.00
#
_symmetry.space_group_name_H-M   'P 1'
#
loop_
_entity.id
_entity.type
_entity.pdbx_description
1 polymer ?
#
loop_
_entity_poly.entity_id
_entity_poly.type
_entity_poly.pdbx_seq_one_letter_code
_entity_poly.pdbx_strand_id
1 'polypeptide(L)'
;MPAEPTLRRAPRELSDALVSARARFASASGVSGAAVAVGAGVREQARRRFVMVVIAVYLLAIFEGSIRKYVAPQFGQYIFFVRDPIVVYAFLLCTRHALWPRATPMFVASVAIAVLGLFWFLLQSALGGFSDTRLLLGVYGWRSYFLYAPLAFAIGAQFDRTDLLRVARITLWLTLPVAVLVAAQFFSPIDSVINVGIAAEKELQFSGLGLDAERVRATGPFTSGVGLQQFVATAFAFVLAYAIRPAPKRGLGLAAVAVFAAATLSCIALSGSRGTLLQCVLIGAGAIAFGLLARGAALKLKAVVVPLVLAAMAVALYPVLFPEGYAAFTNRWAAAATVEAGFQGGVIGRALFGFIDFLRLFDAVPMLGYGLGYGGNASILLHASVDGIEPGKLAETDFARHMVDLGPVFGLGYIVFRLGFAAWLGRAVWAATRRTAEPLPMMLFAYAGYVVVIGQLTGHGSINVYGWLFAGFCLAACRGTPLAPAPSPRSAMPRALQAPRARMPWA
;
A
#
# COMPACT_ATOMS: atom_id res chain seq x y z
N MET A 1 33.30 8.32 -62.75
CA MET A 1 31.93 8.65 -62.40
C MET A 1 31.09 7.40 -62.58
N PRO A 2 30.60 6.74 -61.52
CA PRO A 2 29.54 5.78 -61.64
C PRO A 2 28.25 6.34 -61.02
N ALA A 3 27.13 6.09 -61.69
CA ALA A 3 25.76 6.56 -61.44
C ALA A 3 25.18 5.98 -60.16
N GLU A 4 24.44 6.84 -59.39
CA GLU A 4 23.60 6.44 -58.26
C GLU A 4 22.39 5.58 -58.71
N PRO A 5 22.05 4.54 -57.96
CA PRO A 5 20.82 3.80 -58.20
C PRO A 5 19.60 4.54 -57.60
N THR A 6 18.70 4.95 -58.49
CA THR A 6 17.36 5.48 -58.15
C THR A 6 16.55 4.45 -57.40
N LEU A 7 16.28 4.68 -56.10
CA LEU A 7 15.28 3.93 -55.31
C LEU A 7 13.90 4.11 -55.93
N ARG A 8 13.37 3.08 -56.56
CA ARG A 8 11.98 2.96 -57.07
C ARG A 8 11.03 3.07 -55.89
N ARG A 9 10.19 4.10 -55.92
CA ARG A 9 8.99 4.20 -55.06
C ARG A 9 8.10 2.99 -55.31
N ALA A 10 7.81 2.17 -54.31
CA ALA A 10 6.82 1.10 -54.36
C ALA A 10 5.44 1.69 -54.73
N PRO A 11 4.68 1.04 -55.58
CA PRO A 11 3.40 1.58 -56.09
C PRO A 11 2.42 1.81 -54.94
N ARG A 12 1.82 3.01 -54.84
CA ARG A 12 0.69 3.34 -53.95
C ARG A 12 -0.45 2.35 -54.04
N GLU A 13 -0.60 1.70 -55.16
CA GLU A 13 -1.61 0.68 -55.44
C GLU A 13 -1.56 -0.54 -54.50
N LEU A 14 -0.37 -0.95 -54.03
CA LEU A 14 -0.26 -2.06 -53.05
C LEU A 14 -0.72 -1.66 -51.66
N SER A 15 -0.48 -0.42 -51.28
CA SER A 15 -0.95 0.15 -50.02
C SER A 15 -2.50 0.28 -50.03
N ASP A 16 -3.05 0.77 -51.12
CA ASP A 16 -4.50 0.98 -51.26
C ASP A 16 -5.23 -0.36 -51.42
N ALA A 17 -4.61 -1.35 -52.05
CA ALA A 17 -5.13 -2.73 -52.14
C ALA A 17 -5.14 -3.42 -50.76
N LEU A 18 -4.11 -3.23 -49.92
CA LEU A 18 -4.05 -3.75 -48.56
C LEU A 18 -5.06 -3.07 -47.64
N VAL A 19 -5.26 -1.77 -47.77
CA VAL A 19 -6.26 -1.00 -47.01
C VAL A 19 -7.68 -1.43 -47.43
N SER A 20 -7.94 -1.61 -48.76
CA SER A 20 -9.25 -2.06 -49.25
C SER A 20 -9.52 -3.54 -48.91
N ALA A 21 -8.51 -4.41 -48.92
CA ALA A 21 -8.63 -5.80 -48.46
C ALA A 21 -8.92 -5.86 -46.94
N ARG A 22 -8.24 -5.05 -46.12
CA ARG A 22 -8.55 -4.94 -44.69
C ARG A 22 -9.97 -4.41 -44.44
N ALA A 23 -10.43 -3.43 -45.20
CA ALA A 23 -11.80 -2.92 -45.13
C ALA A 23 -12.85 -3.94 -45.52
N ARG A 24 -12.59 -4.75 -46.57
CA ARG A 24 -13.49 -5.86 -46.99
C ARG A 24 -13.47 -7.01 -45.99
N PHE A 25 -12.35 -7.36 -45.39
CA PHE A 25 -12.30 -8.31 -44.26
C PHE A 25 -13.04 -7.79 -43.02
N ALA A 26 -12.96 -6.50 -42.73
CA ALA A 26 -13.71 -5.89 -41.63
C ALA A 26 -15.24 -5.83 -41.90
N SER A 27 -15.67 -5.65 -43.14
CA SER A 27 -17.10 -5.63 -43.51
C SER A 27 -17.72 -7.03 -43.65
N ALA A 28 -16.94 -8.04 -44.02
CA ALA A 28 -17.38 -9.44 -44.03
C ALA A 28 -17.57 -10.05 -42.65
N SER A 29 -17.03 -9.40 -41.60
CA SER A 29 -17.12 -9.80 -40.18
C SER A 29 -18.22 -9.06 -39.42
N GLY A 30 -19.35 -8.75 -40.04
CA GLY A 30 -20.50 -8.08 -39.37
C GLY A 30 -21.02 -8.78 -38.10
N VAL A 31 -20.69 -10.07 -37.92
CA VAL A 31 -20.89 -10.81 -36.66
C VAL A 31 -19.83 -10.43 -35.62
N SER A 32 -18.67 -9.90 -36.02
CA SER A 32 -17.53 -9.59 -35.16
C SER A 32 -17.74 -8.34 -34.28
N GLY A 33 -18.42 -7.31 -34.77
CA GLY A 33 -18.58 -6.04 -34.03
C GLY A 33 -19.47 -6.16 -32.78
N ALA A 34 -20.59 -6.87 -32.91
CA ALA A 34 -21.50 -7.08 -31.77
C ALA A 34 -20.89 -8.05 -30.75
N ALA A 35 -20.22 -9.10 -31.17
CA ALA A 35 -19.54 -10.05 -30.29
C ALA A 35 -18.37 -9.38 -29.53
N VAL A 36 -17.62 -8.51 -30.21
CA VAL A 36 -16.53 -7.69 -29.57
C VAL A 36 -17.11 -6.70 -28.57
N ALA A 37 -18.22 -6.04 -28.90
CA ALA A 37 -18.89 -5.10 -27.98
C ALA A 37 -19.48 -5.81 -26.75
N VAL A 38 -20.11 -6.98 -26.92
CA VAL A 38 -20.62 -7.81 -25.82
C VAL A 38 -19.46 -8.29 -24.94
N GLY A 39 -18.38 -8.77 -25.52
CA GLY A 39 -17.19 -9.19 -24.78
C GLY A 39 -16.53 -8.04 -23.99
N ALA A 40 -16.48 -6.83 -24.56
CA ALA A 40 -15.99 -5.64 -23.89
C ALA A 40 -16.89 -5.25 -22.70
N GLY A 41 -18.22 -5.34 -22.86
CA GLY A 41 -19.19 -5.08 -21.79
C GLY A 41 -19.05 -6.05 -20.62
N VAL A 42 -18.91 -7.35 -20.90
CA VAL A 42 -18.71 -8.39 -19.89
C VAL A 42 -17.41 -8.17 -19.12
N ARG A 43 -16.33 -7.84 -19.82
CA ARG A 43 -15.02 -7.55 -19.19
C ARG A 43 -15.08 -6.30 -18.31
N GLU A 44 -15.75 -5.23 -18.74
CA GLU A 44 -15.91 -4.03 -17.92
C GLU A 44 -16.76 -4.29 -16.68
N GLN A 45 -17.82 -5.09 -16.79
CA GLN A 45 -18.62 -5.51 -15.64
C GLN A 45 -17.77 -6.34 -14.64
N ALA A 46 -16.95 -7.26 -15.14
CA ALA A 46 -16.03 -8.03 -14.32
C ALA A 46 -14.97 -7.13 -13.64
N ARG A 47 -14.42 -6.12 -14.35
CA ARG A 47 -13.53 -5.12 -13.79
C ARG A 47 -14.20 -4.37 -12.62
N ARG A 48 -15.44 -3.90 -12.81
CA ARG A 48 -16.19 -3.21 -11.75
C ARG A 48 -16.44 -4.11 -10.54
N ARG A 49 -16.76 -5.40 -10.75
CA ARG A 49 -16.89 -6.37 -9.67
C ARG A 49 -15.56 -6.56 -8.94
N PHE A 50 -14.45 -6.71 -9.66
CA PHE A 50 -13.12 -6.78 -9.07
C PHE A 50 -12.81 -5.57 -8.20
N VAL A 51 -13.07 -4.35 -8.69
CA VAL A 51 -12.88 -3.10 -7.91
C VAL A 51 -13.71 -3.11 -6.63
N MET A 52 -14.98 -3.53 -6.69
CA MET A 52 -15.84 -3.63 -5.52
C MET A 52 -15.34 -4.68 -4.50
N VAL A 53 -14.86 -5.81 -4.98
CA VAL A 53 -14.25 -6.87 -4.16
C VAL A 53 -13.01 -6.36 -3.43
N VAL A 54 -12.13 -5.64 -4.11
CA VAL A 54 -10.94 -5.03 -3.48
C VAL A 54 -11.33 -3.97 -2.44
N ILE A 55 -12.34 -3.14 -2.73
CA ILE A 55 -12.86 -2.18 -1.75
C ILE A 55 -13.45 -2.91 -0.53
N ALA A 56 -14.14 -4.03 -0.72
CA ALA A 56 -14.65 -4.85 0.37
C ALA A 56 -13.50 -5.44 1.23
N VAL A 57 -12.43 -5.93 0.61
CA VAL A 57 -11.21 -6.37 1.34
C VAL A 57 -10.62 -5.20 2.15
N TYR A 58 -10.57 -4.00 1.58
CA TYR A 58 -10.08 -2.82 2.26
C TYR A 58 -10.97 -2.43 3.46
N LEU A 59 -12.28 -2.41 3.29
CA LEU A 59 -13.23 -2.13 4.38
C LEU A 59 -13.16 -3.20 5.48
N LEU A 60 -13.07 -4.47 5.11
CA LEU A 60 -12.85 -5.53 6.09
C LEU A 60 -11.53 -5.35 6.85
N ALA A 61 -10.46 -4.89 6.19
CA ALA A 61 -9.20 -4.60 6.88
C ALA A 61 -9.34 -3.48 7.93
N ILE A 62 -10.31 -2.58 7.78
CA ILE A 62 -10.62 -1.53 8.76
C ILE A 62 -11.52 -2.05 9.88
N PHE A 63 -12.60 -2.75 9.54
CA PHE A 63 -13.67 -3.10 10.48
C PHE A 63 -13.52 -4.47 11.11
N GLU A 64 -12.67 -5.36 10.58
CA GLU A 64 -12.43 -6.70 11.13
C GLU A 64 -12.12 -6.65 12.64
N GLY A 65 -11.29 -5.68 13.05
CA GLY A 65 -10.95 -5.51 14.46
C GLY A 65 -12.16 -5.22 15.33
N SER A 66 -13.06 -4.34 14.89
CA SER A 66 -14.31 -4.03 15.61
C SER A 66 -15.25 -5.24 15.66
N ILE A 67 -15.36 -6.00 14.57
CA ILE A 67 -16.17 -7.22 14.54
C ILE A 67 -15.62 -8.22 15.55
N ARG A 68 -14.31 -8.42 15.60
CA ARG A 68 -13.63 -9.34 16.51
C ARG A 68 -13.69 -8.93 17.97
N LYS A 69 -13.80 -7.64 18.26
CA LYS A 69 -13.83 -7.12 19.63
C LYS A 69 -15.25 -7.02 20.18
N TYR A 70 -16.19 -6.51 19.39
CA TYR A 70 -17.48 -6.04 19.89
C TYR A 70 -18.67 -6.84 19.38
N VAL A 71 -18.58 -7.41 18.15
CA VAL A 71 -19.74 -8.06 17.52
C VAL A 71 -19.70 -9.58 17.72
N ALA A 72 -18.58 -10.20 17.47
CA ALA A 72 -18.44 -11.66 17.50
C ALA A 72 -17.08 -12.09 18.08
N PRO A 73 -16.78 -11.75 19.36
CA PRO A 73 -15.49 -12.04 19.97
C PRO A 73 -15.18 -13.54 20.01
N GLN A 74 -16.20 -14.39 20.18
CA GLN A 74 -16.06 -15.85 20.17
C GLN A 74 -15.52 -16.43 18.86
N PHE A 75 -15.72 -15.71 17.74
CA PHE A 75 -15.22 -16.11 16.42
C PHE A 75 -13.95 -15.33 16.01
N GLY A 76 -13.33 -14.59 16.93
CA GLY A 76 -12.21 -13.70 16.66
C GLY A 76 -11.06 -14.35 15.89
N GLN A 77 -10.76 -15.61 16.15
CA GLN A 77 -9.71 -16.38 15.47
C GLN A 77 -10.07 -16.66 14.00
N TYR A 78 -11.34 -16.98 13.71
CA TYR A 78 -11.79 -17.34 12.36
C TYR A 78 -12.04 -16.10 11.49
N ILE A 79 -12.54 -15.02 12.08
CA ILE A 79 -12.82 -13.75 11.37
C ILE A 79 -11.54 -13.20 10.73
N PHE A 80 -10.38 -13.47 11.30
CA PHE A 80 -9.10 -13.08 10.73
C PHE A 80 -8.87 -13.62 9.29
N PHE A 81 -9.45 -14.78 8.97
CA PHE A 81 -9.31 -15.41 7.66
C PHE A 81 -10.41 -15.01 6.66
N VAL A 82 -11.45 -14.28 7.08
CA VAL A 82 -12.61 -13.94 6.21
C VAL A 82 -12.20 -13.17 4.95
N ARG A 83 -11.10 -12.43 4.98
CA ARG A 83 -10.59 -11.69 3.81
C ARG A 83 -10.02 -12.59 2.72
N ASP A 84 -9.47 -13.74 3.08
CA ASP A 84 -8.71 -14.58 2.16
C ASP A 84 -9.58 -15.23 1.07
N PRO A 85 -10.73 -15.82 1.39
CA PRO A 85 -11.68 -16.29 0.36
C PRO A 85 -12.11 -15.18 -0.61
N ILE A 86 -12.22 -13.93 -0.13
CA ILE A 86 -12.59 -12.78 -0.97
C ILE A 86 -11.44 -12.42 -1.92
N VAL A 87 -10.19 -12.52 -1.45
CA VAL A 87 -9.00 -12.35 -2.32
C VAL A 87 -8.91 -13.47 -3.36
N VAL A 88 -9.17 -14.72 -2.96
CA VAL A 88 -9.23 -15.84 -3.90
C VAL A 88 -10.33 -15.62 -4.95
N TYR A 89 -11.49 -15.13 -4.54
CA TYR A 89 -12.55 -14.76 -5.48
C TYR A 89 -12.10 -13.64 -6.45
N ALA A 90 -11.35 -12.64 -5.98
CA ALA A 90 -10.76 -11.62 -6.85
C ALA A 90 -9.82 -12.26 -7.90
N PHE A 91 -9.03 -13.26 -7.52
CA PHE A 91 -8.17 -13.99 -8.45
C PHE A 91 -8.96 -14.82 -9.46
N LEU A 92 -10.05 -15.46 -9.05
CA LEU A 92 -10.96 -16.16 -9.95
C LEU A 92 -11.57 -15.21 -10.98
N LEU A 93 -11.99 -14.00 -10.58
CA LEU A 93 -12.44 -12.97 -11.50
C LEU A 93 -11.35 -12.59 -12.50
N CYS A 94 -10.11 -12.38 -12.02
CA CYS A 94 -8.99 -12.05 -12.90
C CYS A 94 -8.71 -13.15 -13.93
N THR A 95 -8.76 -14.41 -13.52
CA THR A 95 -8.50 -15.56 -14.38
C THR A 95 -9.63 -15.76 -15.41
N ARG A 96 -10.89 -15.75 -14.95
CA ARG A 96 -12.05 -15.99 -15.82
C ARG A 96 -12.26 -14.90 -16.88
N HIS A 97 -11.90 -13.65 -16.56
CA HIS A 97 -12.19 -12.51 -17.44
C HIS A 97 -10.93 -11.85 -18.01
N ALA A 98 -9.78 -12.52 -17.94
CA ALA A 98 -8.48 -12.03 -18.43
C ALA A 98 -8.15 -10.61 -17.90
N LEU A 99 -8.37 -10.38 -16.59
CA LEU A 99 -8.09 -9.11 -15.91
C LEU A 99 -6.65 -9.02 -15.36
N TRP A 100 -5.88 -10.10 -15.42
CA TRP A 100 -4.48 -10.08 -14.98
C TRP A 100 -3.66 -9.04 -15.76
N PRO A 101 -2.66 -8.40 -15.15
CA PRO A 101 -1.77 -7.50 -15.86
C PRO A 101 -0.99 -8.22 -16.95
N ARG A 102 -0.39 -7.45 -17.85
CA ARG A 102 0.62 -8.00 -18.76
C ARG A 102 1.78 -8.57 -17.93
N ALA A 103 2.40 -9.64 -18.44
CA ALA A 103 3.53 -10.29 -17.79
C ALA A 103 4.74 -9.32 -17.73
N THR A 104 4.86 -8.62 -16.62
CA THR A 104 6.06 -7.84 -16.29
C THR A 104 7.00 -8.73 -15.46
N PRO A 105 8.32 -8.52 -15.50
CA PRO A 105 9.25 -9.33 -14.71
C PRO A 105 8.89 -9.39 -13.22
N MET A 106 8.46 -8.28 -12.62
CA MET A 106 8.06 -8.24 -11.20
C MET A 106 6.76 -8.99 -10.92
N PHE A 107 5.78 -8.94 -11.84
CA PHE A 107 4.56 -9.74 -11.69
C PHE A 107 4.87 -11.24 -11.79
N VAL A 108 5.65 -11.62 -12.80
CA VAL A 108 6.08 -13.02 -12.98
C VAL A 108 6.86 -13.49 -11.76
N ALA A 109 7.79 -12.67 -11.25
CA ALA A 109 8.53 -12.99 -10.02
C ALA A 109 7.60 -13.17 -8.82
N SER A 110 6.57 -12.33 -8.66
CA SER A 110 5.62 -12.46 -7.53
C SER A 110 4.83 -13.78 -7.57
N VAL A 111 4.43 -14.23 -8.77
CA VAL A 111 3.74 -15.51 -8.96
C VAL A 111 4.71 -16.68 -8.79
N ALA A 112 5.91 -16.58 -9.38
CA ALA A 112 6.92 -17.64 -9.29
C ALA A 112 7.36 -17.89 -7.83
N ILE A 113 7.58 -16.81 -7.06
CA ILE A 113 7.92 -16.91 -5.63
C ILE A 113 6.76 -17.51 -4.82
N ALA A 114 5.50 -17.20 -5.17
CA ALA A 114 4.34 -17.81 -4.50
C ALA A 114 4.24 -19.32 -4.76
N VAL A 115 4.48 -19.75 -6.00
CA VAL A 115 4.51 -21.17 -6.38
C VAL A 115 5.70 -21.87 -5.72
N LEU A 116 6.89 -21.27 -5.76
CA LEU A 116 8.08 -21.78 -5.11
C LEU A 116 7.87 -21.87 -3.58
N GLY A 117 7.22 -20.88 -2.99
CA GLY A 117 6.86 -20.87 -1.57
C GLY A 117 5.90 -22.01 -1.17
N LEU A 118 4.97 -22.39 -2.06
CA LEU A 118 4.12 -23.56 -1.84
C LEU A 118 4.94 -24.85 -1.86
N PHE A 119 5.82 -24.99 -2.87
CA PHE A 119 6.73 -26.14 -2.93
C PHE A 119 7.64 -26.19 -1.69
N TRP A 120 8.17 -25.05 -1.26
CA TRP A 120 9.02 -24.96 -0.06
C TRP A 120 8.28 -25.40 1.20
N PHE A 121 7.03 -24.95 1.38
CA PHE A 121 6.18 -25.38 2.48
C PHE A 121 5.94 -26.90 2.48
N LEU A 122 5.65 -27.48 1.31
CA LEU A 122 5.45 -28.92 1.20
C LEU A 122 6.75 -29.69 1.52
N LEU A 123 7.90 -29.21 1.05
CA LEU A 123 9.21 -29.78 1.36
C LEU A 123 9.52 -29.72 2.85
N GLN A 124 9.32 -28.56 3.49
CA GLN A 124 9.51 -28.41 4.93
C GLN A 124 8.60 -29.33 5.74
N SER A 125 7.35 -29.53 5.29
CA SER A 125 6.38 -30.40 5.95
C SER A 125 6.75 -31.88 5.76
N ALA A 126 7.25 -32.27 4.60
CA ALA A 126 7.67 -33.63 4.31
C ALA A 126 8.90 -34.05 5.14
N LEU A 127 9.88 -33.13 5.27
CA LEU A 127 11.12 -33.42 6.01
C LEU A 127 10.97 -33.32 7.54
N GLY A 128 10.16 -32.37 8.00
CA GLY A 128 9.93 -32.11 9.43
C GLY A 128 8.76 -32.90 10.05
N GLY A 129 8.11 -33.77 9.28
CA GLY A 129 6.91 -34.50 9.66
C GLY A 129 5.63 -33.67 9.55
N PHE A 130 4.56 -34.30 9.07
CA PHE A 130 3.23 -33.70 9.00
C PHE A 130 2.59 -33.69 10.39
N SER A 131 2.22 -32.49 10.89
CA SER A 131 1.40 -32.32 12.09
C SER A 131 0.38 -31.20 11.83
N ASP A 132 -0.72 -31.22 12.57
CA ASP A 132 -1.80 -30.23 12.43
C ASP A 132 -1.25 -28.80 12.69
N THR A 133 -0.41 -28.64 13.70
CA THR A 133 0.24 -27.35 14.02
C THR A 133 1.12 -26.88 12.88
N ARG A 134 1.94 -27.75 12.29
CA ARG A 134 2.82 -27.42 11.17
C ARG A 134 2.02 -27.02 9.92
N LEU A 135 0.96 -27.77 9.61
CA LEU A 135 0.09 -27.46 8.48
C LEU A 135 -0.62 -26.13 8.68
N LEU A 136 -1.17 -25.88 9.87
CA LEU A 136 -1.85 -24.64 10.20
C LEU A 136 -0.90 -23.43 10.09
N LEU A 137 0.28 -23.52 10.72
CA LEU A 137 1.30 -22.47 10.65
C LEU A 137 1.80 -22.27 9.23
N GLY A 138 2.02 -23.35 8.47
CA GLY A 138 2.49 -23.26 7.10
C GLY A 138 1.49 -22.61 6.16
N VAL A 139 0.19 -22.92 6.27
CA VAL A 139 -0.88 -22.25 5.52
C VAL A 139 -0.97 -20.76 5.91
N TYR A 140 -0.90 -20.48 7.21
CA TYR A 140 -0.86 -19.09 7.71
C TYR A 140 0.36 -18.33 7.19
N GLY A 141 1.54 -18.95 7.22
CA GLY A 141 2.77 -18.37 6.69
C GLY A 141 2.67 -18.13 5.20
N TRP A 142 2.29 -19.16 4.41
CA TRP A 142 2.16 -19.03 2.96
C TRP A 142 1.22 -17.87 2.57
N ARG A 143 0.08 -17.78 3.21
CA ARG A 143 -0.85 -16.67 3.06
C ARG A 143 -0.19 -15.31 3.32
N SER A 144 0.57 -15.21 4.41
CA SER A 144 1.18 -13.96 4.85
C SER A 144 2.31 -13.49 3.92
N TYR A 145 3.03 -14.42 3.32
CA TYR A 145 4.10 -14.12 2.37
C TYR A 145 3.60 -13.84 0.96
N PHE A 146 2.65 -14.63 0.45
CA PHE A 146 2.47 -14.75 -0.99
C PHE A 146 1.06 -14.38 -1.49
N LEU A 147 0.02 -14.48 -0.66
CA LEU A 147 -1.36 -14.32 -1.14
C LEU A 147 -1.64 -12.91 -1.68
N TYR A 148 -1.15 -11.86 -1.02
CA TYR A 148 -1.53 -10.49 -1.34
C TYR A 148 -0.61 -9.82 -2.38
N ALA A 149 0.60 -10.34 -2.61
CA ALA A 149 1.53 -9.74 -3.56
C ALA A 149 1.00 -9.72 -5.01
N PRO A 150 0.46 -10.83 -5.60
CA PRO A 150 -0.14 -10.79 -6.92
C PRO A 150 -1.36 -9.87 -7.02
N LEU A 151 -2.12 -9.69 -5.91
CA LEU A 151 -3.27 -8.79 -5.86
C LEU A 151 -2.87 -7.34 -6.12
N ALA A 152 -1.71 -6.89 -5.62
CA ALA A 152 -1.20 -5.54 -5.86
C ALA A 152 -1.04 -5.26 -7.37
N PHE A 153 -0.56 -6.22 -8.14
CA PHE A 153 -0.42 -6.07 -9.59
C PHE A 153 -1.78 -6.05 -10.32
N ALA A 154 -2.73 -6.88 -9.87
CA ALA A 154 -4.08 -6.88 -10.41
C ALA A 154 -4.79 -5.54 -10.14
N ILE A 155 -4.66 -4.99 -8.92
CA ILE A 155 -5.13 -3.64 -8.57
C ILE A 155 -4.49 -2.59 -9.47
N GLY A 156 -3.16 -2.63 -9.60
CA GLY A 156 -2.40 -1.74 -10.47
C GLY A 156 -2.89 -1.76 -11.92
N ALA A 157 -3.36 -2.91 -12.41
CA ALA A 157 -3.88 -3.07 -13.76
C ALA A 157 -5.34 -2.62 -13.94
N GLN A 158 -6.19 -2.79 -12.93
CA GLN A 158 -7.63 -2.66 -13.07
C GLN A 158 -8.22 -1.36 -12.50
N PHE A 159 -7.58 -0.78 -11.47
CA PHE A 159 -8.05 0.48 -10.90
C PHE A 159 -7.74 1.66 -11.82
N ASP A 160 -8.73 2.52 -12.01
CA ASP A 160 -8.55 3.81 -12.65
C ASP A 160 -8.50 4.97 -11.63
N ARG A 161 -8.36 6.21 -12.12
CA ARG A 161 -8.32 7.40 -11.27
C ARG A 161 -9.61 7.57 -10.45
N THR A 162 -10.76 7.24 -11.02
CA THR A 162 -12.07 7.37 -10.35
C THR A 162 -12.18 6.39 -9.19
N ASP A 163 -11.69 5.17 -9.38
CA ASP A 163 -11.66 4.14 -8.35
C ASP A 163 -10.72 4.54 -7.19
N LEU A 164 -9.53 5.09 -7.52
CA LEU A 164 -8.59 5.60 -6.52
C LEU A 164 -9.17 6.77 -5.72
N LEU A 165 -9.85 7.72 -6.38
CA LEU A 165 -10.52 8.82 -5.70
C LEU A 165 -11.70 8.34 -4.84
N ARG A 166 -12.32 7.22 -5.19
CA ARG A 166 -13.34 6.56 -4.35
C ARG A 166 -12.72 6.01 -3.08
N VAL A 167 -11.60 5.26 -3.19
CA VAL A 167 -10.86 4.77 -2.02
C VAL A 167 -10.41 5.92 -1.14
N ALA A 168 -9.82 6.98 -1.72
CA ALA A 168 -9.39 8.16 -0.97
C ALA A 168 -10.56 8.80 -0.19
N ARG A 169 -11.73 8.98 -0.84
CA ARG A 169 -12.92 9.53 -0.17
C ARG A 169 -13.42 8.62 0.95
N ILE A 170 -13.49 7.31 0.73
CA ILE A 170 -13.87 6.34 1.77
C ILE A 170 -12.94 6.49 2.96
N THR A 171 -11.61 6.48 2.76
CA THR A 171 -10.62 6.62 3.82
C THR A 171 -10.81 7.92 4.60
N LEU A 172 -10.94 9.05 3.89
CA LEU A 172 -11.06 10.36 4.53
C LEU A 172 -12.37 10.49 5.32
N TRP A 173 -13.50 10.05 4.79
CA TRP A 173 -14.75 10.05 5.54
C TRP A 173 -14.72 9.13 6.75
N LEU A 174 -14.09 7.97 6.66
CA LEU A 174 -13.91 7.05 7.78
C LEU A 174 -12.94 7.60 8.85
N THR A 175 -12.08 8.56 8.50
CA THR A 175 -11.18 9.17 9.49
C THR A 175 -11.97 9.90 10.59
N LEU A 176 -13.15 10.45 10.28
CA LEU A 176 -13.97 11.16 11.27
C LEU A 176 -14.48 10.23 12.39
N PRO A 177 -15.25 9.16 12.10
CA PRO A 177 -15.69 8.25 13.16
C PRO A 177 -14.52 7.53 13.84
N VAL A 178 -13.43 7.26 13.12
CA VAL A 178 -12.21 6.68 13.71
C VAL A 178 -11.59 7.66 14.72
N ALA A 179 -11.50 8.96 14.40
CA ALA A 179 -10.98 9.96 15.33
C ALA A 179 -11.83 10.08 16.58
N VAL A 180 -13.17 10.05 16.45
CA VAL A 180 -14.10 10.05 17.59
C VAL A 180 -13.88 8.80 18.45
N LEU A 181 -13.78 7.63 17.84
CA LEU A 181 -13.56 6.37 18.57
C LEU A 181 -12.18 6.38 19.28
N VAL A 182 -11.13 6.86 18.61
CA VAL A 182 -9.78 6.98 19.17
C VAL A 182 -9.78 7.92 20.37
N ALA A 183 -10.47 9.07 20.27
CA ALA A 183 -10.62 10.00 21.40
C ALA A 183 -11.42 9.35 22.55
N ALA A 184 -12.54 8.71 22.24
CA ALA A 184 -13.34 8.01 23.24
C ALA A 184 -12.54 6.90 23.95
N GLN A 185 -11.74 6.11 23.24
CA GLN A 185 -10.86 5.11 23.83
C GLN A 185 -9.79 5.71 24.73
N PHE A 186 -9.17 6.81 24.29
CA PHE A 186 -8.09 7.47 25.04
C PHE A 186 -8.58 8.07 26.35
N PHE A 187 -9.76 8.71 26.36
CA PHE A 187 -10.32 9.37 27.54
C PHE A 187 -11.14 8.45 28.44
N SER A 188 -11.41 7.23 28.03
CA SER A 188 -12.15 6.25 28.83
C SER A 188 -11.19 5.45 29.73
N PRO A 189 -11.69 4.94 30.89
CA PRO A 189 -10.94 4.02 31.74
C PRO A 189 -10.43 2.79 30.98
N ILE A 190 -9.34 2.21 31.46
CA ILE A 190 -8.68 1.04 30.86
C ILE A 190 -9.63 -0.16 30.75
N ASP A 191 -10.47 -0.37 31.76
CA ASP A 191 -11.46 -1.46 31.88
C ASP A 191 -12.78 -1.19 31.14
N SER A 192 -12.89 -0.05 30.47
CA SER A 192 -14.08 0.31 29.69
C SER A 192 -14.35 -0.67 28.58
N VAL A 193 -15.63 -0.93 28.29
CA VAL A 193 -16.10 -1.81 27.19
C VAL A 193 -15.52 -1.40 25.83
N ILE A 194 -15.27 -0.11 25.60
CA ILE A 194 -14.69 0.35 24.34
C ILE A 194 -13.17 0.05 24.20
N ASN A 195 -12.54 -0.32 25.33
CA ASN A 195 -11.13 -0.67 25.41
C ASN A 195 -10.87 -2.19 25.49
N VAL A 196 -11.91 -3.01 25.29
CA VAL A 196 -11.79 -4.47 25.30
C VAL A 196 -10.89 -4.98 24.17
N GLY A 197 -10.07 -5.99 24.49
CA GLY A 197 -9.20 -6.69 23.55
C GLY A 197 -9.95 -7.79 22.75
N ILE A 198 -9.20 -8.56 21.95
CA ILE A 198 -9.73 -9.70 21.21
C ILE A 198 -10.09 -10.81 22.21
N ALA A 199 -11.22 -11.50 21.94
CA ALA A 199 -11.70 -12.65 22.74
C ALA A 199 -11.99 -12.33 24.22
N ALA A 200 -12.36 -11.10 24.55
CA ALA A 200 -12.64 -10.63 25.90
C ALA A 200 -11.50 -10.84 26.92
N GLU A 201 -10.28 -11.09 26.46
CA GLU A 201 -9.09 -11.11 27.31
C GLU A 201 -8.83 -9.71 27.83
N LYS A 202 -9.14 -9.50 29.10
CA LYS A 202 -9.03 -8.19 29.75
C LYS A 202 -7.62 -7.69 29.94
N GLU A 203 -6.62 -8.56 29.85
CA GLU A 203 -5.36 -8.27 30.54
C GLU A 203 -4.22 -7.77 29.68
N LEU A 204 -4.15 -7.94 28.38
CA LEU A 204 -2.85 -7.87 27.73
C LEU A 204 -2.70 -7.06 26.45
N GLN A 205 -3.76 -6.48 25.92
CA GLN A 205 -3.63 -5.85 24.59
C GLN A 205 -3.48 -4.34 24.60
N PHE A 206 -3.70 -3.72 25.72
CA PHE A 206 -3.51 -2.28 25.88
C PHE A 206 -2.31 -2.02 26.76
N SER A 207 -1.12 -2.06 26.17
CA SER A 207 0.04 -1.45 26.81
C SER A 207 -0.34 0.00 27.11
N GLY A 208 -0.42 0.35 28.40
CA GLY A 208 -0.66 1.72 28.82
C GLY A 208 0.35 2.68 28.20
N LEU A 209 -0.05 3.91 28.02
CA LEU A 209 0.83 4.99 27.61
C LEU A 209 1.61 5.47 28.86
N GLY A 210 2.83 4.96 29.05
CA GLY A 210 3.70 5.35 30.14
C GLY A 210 3.88 4.31 31.25
N LEU A 211 4.74 4.58 32.23
CA LEU A 211 5.06 3.69 33.35
C LEU A 211 3.86 3.51 34.30
N ASP A 212 2.95 4.49 34.38
CA ASP A 212 1.84 4.51 35.33
C ASP A 212 0.49 4.08 34.70
N ALA A 213 0.48 3.61 33.47
CA ALA A 213 -0.64 2.94 32.74
C ALA A 213 -2.06 3.54 32.93
N GLU A 214 -2.19 4.83 33.27
CA GLU A 214 -3.50 5.48 33.44
C GLU A 214 -4.28 5.67 32.13
N ARG A 215 -3.58 5.73 31.00
CA ARG A 215 -4.19 5.96 29.68
C ARG A 215 -3.90 4.81 28.74
N VAL A 216 -4.93 4.48 27.95
CA VAL A 216 -4.89 3.38 26.97
C VAL A 216 -4.28 3.86 25.67
N ARG A 217 -3.45 3.02 25.08
CA ARG A 217 -3.04 3.21 23.69
C ARG A 217 -4.21 2.88 22.76
N ALA A 218 -4.91 3.91 22.27
CA ALA A 218 -6.07 3.73 21.43
C ALA A 218 -5.74 2.92 20.16
N THR A 219 -6.60 1.98 19.84
CA THR A 219 -6.49 1.10 18.66
C THR A 219 -7.52 1.44 17.59
N GLY A 220 -8.48 2.31 17.89
CA GLY A 220 -9.60 2.59 17.01
C GLY A 220 -10.40 1.31 16.70
N PRO A 221 -10.86 1.14 15.46
CA PRO A 221 -11.60 -0.04 15.04
C PRO A 221 -10.74 -1.29 14.86
N PHE A 222 -9.40 -1.17 15.03
CA PHE A 222 -8.46 -2.26 14.77
C PHE A 222 -8.21 -3.12 16.01
N THR A 223 -7.66 -4.31 15.80
CA THR A 223 -7.27 -5.22 16.87
C THR A 223 -6.05 -4.75 17.65
N SER A 224 -5.23 -3.88 17.04
CA SER A 224 -4.01 -3.34 17.66
C SER A 224 -3.70 -1.93 17.16
N GLY A 225 -2.87 -1.19 17.89
CA GLY A 225 -2.40 0.13 17.47
C GLY A 225 -1.64 0.14 16.14
N VAL A 226 -1.13 -1.02 15.70
CA VAL A 226 -0.48 -1.16 14.38
C VAL A 226 -1.47 -0.99 13.24
N GLY A 227 -2.69 -1.51 13.37
CA GLY A 227 -3.75 -1.30 12.38
C GLY A 227 -4.15 0.17 12.26
N LEU A 228 -4.34 0.84 13.40
CA LEU A 228 -4.61 2.29 13.44
C LEU A 228 -3.48 3.08 12.78
N GLN A 229 -2.22 2.73 13.05
CA GLN A 229 -1.05 3.34 12.43
C GLN A 229 -1.13 3.30 10.90
N GLN A 230 -1.43 2.13 10.30
CA GLN A 230 -1.54 1.99 8.85
C GLN A 230 -2.68 2.84 8.28
N PHE A 231 -3.83 2.84 8.93
CA PHE A 231 -4.99 3.64 8.52
C PHE A 231 -4.67 5.14 8.56
N VAL A 232 -4.12 5.65 9.66
CA VAL A 232 -3.80 7.07 9.86
C VAL A 232 -2.74 7.54 8.87
N ALA A 233 -1.70 6.76 8.64
CA ALA A 233 -0.66 7.08 7.65
C ALA A 233 -1.24 7.18 6.23
N THR A 234 -2.14 6.26 5.85
CA THR A 234 -2.78 6.30 4.53
C THR A 234 -3.78 7.45 4.40
N ALA A 235 -4.52 7.79 5.47
CA ALA A 235 -5.37 8.97 5.52
C ALA A 235 -4.54 10.26 5.34
N PHE A 236 -3.40 10.36 6.03
CA PHE A 236 -2.46 11.48 5.89
C PHE A 236 -1.92 11.62 4.46
N ALA A 237 -1.58 10.51 3.79
CA ALA A 237 -1.16 10.51 2.40
C ALA A 237 -2.23 11.09 1.47
N PHE A 238 -3.51 10.75 1.68
CA PHE A 238 -4.61 11.31 0.92
C PHE A 238 -4.87 12.78 1.27
N VAL A 239 -4.80 13.18 2.54
CA VAL A 239 -4.90 14.59 2.96
C VAL A 239 -3.86 15.44 2.23
N LEU A 240 -2.59 15.04 2.25
CA LEU A 240 -1.52 15.77 1.56
C LEU A 240 -1.74 15.82 0.05
N ALA A 241 -2.13 14.70 -0.57
CA ALA A 241 -2.39 14.67 -2.01
C ALA A 241 -3.49 15.67 -2.41
N TYR A 242 -4.60 15.73 -1.64
CA TYR A 242 -5.69 16.68 -1.90
C TYR A 242 -5.31 18.13 -1.58
N ALA A 243 -4.55 18.38 -0.52
CA ALA A 243 -4.11 19.73 -0.12
C ALA A 243 -3.13 20.32 -1.15
N ILE A 244 -2.20 19.51 -1.67
CA ILE A 244 -1.23 19.94 -2.68
C ILE A 244 -1.93 20.19 -4.03
N ARG A 245 -2.80 19.28 -4.46
CA ARG A 245 -3.52 19.37 -5.72
C ARG A 245 -5.00 19.01 -5.53
N PRO A 246 -5.86 20.01 -5.26
CA PRO A 246 -7.29 19.79 -5.14
C PRO A 246 -7.85 19.12 -6.39
N ALA A 247 -8.77 18.18 -6.20
CA ALA A 247 -9.48 17.55 -7.30
C ALA A 247 -10.35 18.59 -8.06
N PRO A 248 -10.60 18.41 -9.39
CA PRO A 248 -11.39 19.35 -10.16
C PRO A 248 -12.81 19.47 -9.60
N LYS A 249 -13.53 20.54 -9.98
CA LYS A 249 -14.81 21.15 -9.51
C LYS A 249 -15.87 20.28 -8.74
N ARG A 250 -15.75 18.95 -8.69
CA ARG A 250 -16.59 18.04 -7.90
C ARG A 250 -15.81 17.32 -6.78
N GLY A 251 -14.59 17.78 -6.47
CA GLY A 251 -13.75 17.24 -5.41
C GLY A 251 -14.10 17.80 -4.03
N LEU A 252 -13.40 17.30 -3.00
CA LEU A 252 -13.49 17.81 -1.63
C LEU A 252 -13.02 19.26 -1.58
N GLY A 253 -13.85 20.15 -1.01
CA GLY A 253 -13.47 21.54 -0.78
C GLY A 253 -12.34 21.67 0.25
N LEU A 254 -11.67 22.83 0.27
CA LEU A 254 -10.56 23.08 1.20
C LEU A 254 -10.98 22.90 2.67
N ALA A 255 -12.19 23.34 3.03
CA ALA A 255 -12.74 23.16 4.38
C ALA A 255 -12.86 21.67 4.77
N ALA A 256 -13.34 20.82 3.87
CA ALA A 256 -13.41 19.39 4.12
C ALA A 256 -12.01 18.76 4.30
N VAL A 257 -11.04 19.17 3.47
CA VAL A 257 -9.64 18.74 3.61
C VAL A 257 -9.06 19.16 4.96
N ALA A 258 -9.36 20.40 5.42
CA ALA A 258 -8.92 20.88 6.73
C ALA A 258 -9.55 20.05 7.88
N VAL A 259 -10.84 19.69 7.80
CA VAL A 259 -11.50 18.83 8.78
C VAL A 259 -10.85 17.44 8.82
N PHE A 260 -10.58 16.82 7.66
CA PHE A 260 -9.90 15.52 7.60
C PHE A 260 -8.47 15.61 8.10
N ALA A 261 -7.77 16.72 7.84
CA ALA A 261 -6.42 16.95 8.39
C ALA A 261 -6.47 17.04 9.92
N ALA A 262 -7.41 17.80 10.50
CA ALA A 262 -7.59 17.89 11.94
C ALA A 262 -7.91 16.54 12.56
N ALA A 263 -8.84 15.76 12.00
CA ALA A 263 -9.16 14.42 12.47
C ALA A 263 -7.95 13.46 12.39
N THR A 264 -7.17 13.54 11.31
CA THR A 264 -5.95 12.72 11.14
C THR A 264 -4.89 13.10 12.19
N LEU A 265 -4.67 14.40 12.41
CA LEU A 265 -3.72 14.90 13.42
C LEU A 265 -4.15 14.50 14.84
N SER A 266 -5.44 14.55 15.16
CA SER A 266 -5.98 14.06 16.44
C SER A 266 -5.71 12.57 16.63
N CYS A 267 -5.90 11.75 15.60
CA CYS A 267 -5.53 10.32 15.66
C CYS A 267 -4.03 10.12 15.89
N ILE A 268 -3.15 10.91 15.27
CA ILE A 268 -1.70 10.85 15.49
C ILE A 268 -1.40 11.18 16.95
N ALA A 269 -1.96 12.27 17.46
CA ALA A 269 -1.74 12.75 18.81
C ALA A 269 -2.16 11.72 19.89
N LEU A 270 -3.37 11.16 19.75
CA LEU A 270 -3.96 10.27 20.74
C LEU A 270 -3.53 8.80 20.60
N SER A 271 -2.94 8.41 19.47
CA SER A 271 -2.41 7.05 19.29
C SER A 271 -1.17 6.75 20.12
N GLY A 272 -0.43 7.79 20.53
CA GLY A 272 0.87 7.67 21.23
C GLY A 272 1.90 6.81 20.46
N SER A 273 1.74 6.65 19.14
CA SER A 273 2.56 5.76 18.33
C SER A 273 3.70 6.50 17.63
N ARG A 274 4.94 6.22 18.03
CA ARG A 274 6.14 6.70 17.33
C ARG A 274 6.18 6.26 15.85
N GLY A 275 5.71 5.04 15.58
CA GLY A 275 5.65 4.50 14.22
C GLY A 275 4.67 5.27 13.33
N THR A 276 3.52 5.72 13.87
CA THR A 276 2.58 6.57 13.15
C THR A 276 3.22 7.91 12.77
N LEU A 277 3.90 8.54 13.73
CA LEU A 277 4.61 9.80 13.48
C LEU A 277 5.69 9.63 12.42
N LEU A 278 6.51 8.59 12.51
CA LEU A 278 7.57 8.31 11.53
C LEU A 278 6.99 8.12 10.12
N GLN A 279 5.93 7.35 9.98
CA GLN A 279 5.27 7.17 8.66
C GLN A 279 4.74 8.49 8.12
N CYS A 280 4.13 9.34 8.94
CA CYS A 280 3.65 10.67 8.52
C CYS A 280 4.80 11.59 8.13
N VAL A 281 5.92 11.56 8.83
CA VAL A 281 7.14 12.31 8.46
C VAL A 281 7.68 11.84 7.11
N LEU A 282 7.74 10.53 6.88
CA LEU A 282 8.18 9.97 5.59
C LEU A 282 7.24 10.36 4.43
N ILE A 283 5.93 10.39 4.68
CA ILE A 283 4.96 10.84 3.69
C ILE A 283 5.11 12.35 3.42
N GLY A 284 5.36 13.15 4.45
CA GLY A 284 5.70 14.57 4.33
C GLY A 284 6.98 14.79 3.52
N ALA A 285 8.03 14.00 3.79
CA ALA A 285 9.25 14.00 2.99
C ALA A 285 8.98 13.59 1.52
N GLY A 286 8.08 12.64 1.30
CA GLY A 286 7.57 12.30 -0.03
C GLY A 286 6.89 13.48 -0.75
N ALA A 287 6.15 14.33 0.00
CA ALA A 287 5.58 15.55 -0.57
C ALA A 287 6.66 16.54 -1.02
N ILE A 288 7.68 16.74 -0.20
CA ILE A 288 8.83 17.58 -0.54
C ILE A 288 9.57 17.02 -1.76
N ALA A 289 9.83 15.73 -1.80
CA ALA A 289 10.43 15.04 -2.94
C ALA A 289 9.58 15.20 -4.22
N PHE A 290 8.25 15.11 -4.09
CA PHE A 290 7.35 15.44 -5.19
C PHE A 290 7.55 16.88 -5.67
N GLY A 291 7.66 17.85 -4.75
CA GLY A 291 7.90 19.25 -5.07
C GLY A 291 9.19 19.47 -5.87
N LEU A 292 10.26 18.70 -5.57
CA LEU A 292 11.53 18.76 -6.33
C LEU A 292 11.36 18.29 -7.78
N LEU A 293 10.48 17.32 -8.01
CA LEU A 293 10.26 16.70 -9.32
C LEU A 293 9.15 17.38 -10.13
N ALA A 294 8.18 18.01 -9.47
CA ALA A 294 7.01 18.61 -10.08
C ALA A 294 7.39 19.81 -10.98
N ARG A 295 6.56 20.05 -11.99
CA ARG A 295 6.64 21.23 -12.85
C ARG A 295 5.66 22.29 -12.38
N GLY A 296 6.10 23.55 -12.33
CA GLY A 296 5.28 24.69 -11.92
C GLY A 296 5.55 25.17 -10.48
N ALA A 297 5.89 26.46 -10.33
CA ALA A 297 6.31 27.08 -9.07
C ALA A 297 5.25 26.94 -7.95
N ALA A 298 3.99 27.18 -8.27
CA ALA A 298 2.88 27.10 -7.29
C ALA A 298 2.72 25.68 -6.73
N LEU A 299 2.91 24.64 -7.57
CA LEU A 299 2.79 23.25 -7.13
C LEU A 299 3.98 22.85 -6.24
N LYS A 300 5.19 23.29 -6.61
CA LYS A 300 6.39 23.10 -5.79
C LYS A 300 6.25 23.75 -4.42
N LEU A 301 5.79 25.00 -4.39
CA LEU A 301 5.59 25.73 -3.14
C LEU A 301 4.57 25.03 -2.24
N LYS A 302 3.42 24.60 -2.76
CA LYS A 302 2.42 23.84 -1.98
C LYS A 302 2.97 22.53 -1.45
N ALA A 303 3.75 21.81 -2.25
CA ALA A 303 4.32 20.53 -1.84
C ALA A 303 5.32 20.66 -0.67
N VAL A 304 5.95 21.81 -0.50
CA VAL A 304 6.83 22.10 0.62
C VAL A 304 6.05 22.74 1.79
N VAL A 305 5.24 23.76 1.51
CA VAL A 305 4.56 24.54 2.55
C VAL A 305 3.51 23.72 3.27
N VAL A 306 2.68 22.94 2.56
CA VAL A 306 1.58 22.19 3.18
C VAL A 306 2.06 21.23 4.27
N PRO A 307 3.01 20.32 4.03
CA PRO A 307 3.48 19.41 5.08
C PRO A 307 4.16 20.14 6.24
N LEU A 308 4.89 21.25 5.97
CA LEU A 308 5.52 22.05 7.01
C LEU A 308 4.49 22.77 7.88
N VAL A 309 3.45 23.34 7.28
CA VAL A 309 2.36 23.99 8.05
C VAL A 309 1.62 22.96 8.91
N LEU A 310 1.30 21.77 8.35
CA LEU A 310 0.66 20.72 9.14
C LEU A 310 1.55 20.24 10.29
N ALA A 311 2.86 20.12 10.07
CA ALA A 311 3.81 19.74 11.12
C ALA A 311 3.90 20.85 12.19
N ALA A 312 4.01 22.12 11.80
CA ALA A 312 4.04 23.25 12.74
C ALA A 312 2.74 23.33 13.55
N MET A 313 1.59 23.17 12.91
CA MET A 313 0.30 23.11 13.61
C MET A 313 0.25 21.94 14.61
N ALA A 314 0.71 20.75 14.20
CA ALA A 314 0.74 19.59 15.09
C ALA A 314 1.61 19.87 16.33
N VAL A 315 2.82 20.40 16.15
CA VAL A 315 3.74 20.73 17.24
C VAL A 315 3.16 21.80 18.16
N ALA A 316 2.58 22.87 17.60
CA ALA A 316 2.05 23.99 18.39
C ALA A 316 0.75 23.64 19.13
N LEU A 317 -0.14 22.91 18.49
CA LEU A 317 -1.48 22.62 19.04
C LEU A 317 -1.53 21.36 19.89
N TYR A 318 -0.62 20.42 19.71
CA TYR A 318 -0.64 19.14 20.45
C TYR A 318 -0.62 19.34 21.98
N PRO A 319 0.35 20.10 22.56
CA PRO A 319 0.38 20.30 24.01
C PRO A 319 -0.81 21.12 24.54
N VAL A 320 -1.43 21.95 23.69
CA VAL A 320 -2.57 22.80 24.06
C VAL A 320 -3.89 22.05 24.02
N LEU A 321 -4.13 21.31 22.94
CA LEU A 321 -5.41 20.61 22.72
C LEU A 321 -5.48 19.25 23.42
N PHE A 322 -4.32 18.60 23.60
CA PHE A 322 -4.23 17.25 24.19
C PHE A 322 -3.07 17.17 25.19
N PRO A 323 -3.10 17.94 26.30
CA PRO A 323 -2.00 18.02 27.26
C PRO A 323 -1.64 16.66 27.87
N GLU A 324 -2.63 15.83 28.19
CA GLU A 324 -2.43 14.48 28.70
C GLU A 324 -1.79 13.55 27.65
N GLY A 325 -2.26 13.63 26.40
CA GLY A 325 -1.69 12.90 25.27
C GLY A 325 -0.24 13.30 25.01
N TYR A 326 0.07 14.58 25.12
CA TYR A 326 1.43 15.09 24.97
C TYR A 326 2.34 14.61 26.11
N ALA A 327 1.88 14.67 27.36
CA ALA A 327 2.62 14.16 28.51
C ALA A 327 2.87 12.64 28.38
N ALA A 328 1.85 11.87 28.05
CA ALA A 328 1.98 10.43 27.82
C ALA A 328 2.96 10.10 26.67
N PHE A 329 2.94 10.87 25.59
CA PHE A 329 3.85 10.71 24.45
C PHE A 329 5.30 11.03 24.84
N THR A 330 5.56 12.14 25.53
CA THR A 330 6.89 12.56 25.96
C THR A 330 7.50 11.61 27.01
N ASN A 331 6.69 11.16 27.98
CA ASN A 331 7.12 10.17 28.98
C ASN A 331 7.50 8.84 28.31
N ARG A 332 6.71 8.38 27.33
CA ARG A 332 7.03 7.18 26.57
C ARG A 332 8.28 7.34 25.71
N TRP A 333 8.52 8.53 25.18
CA TRP A 333 9.74 8.80 24.42
C TRP A 333 10.97 8.77 25.33
N ALA A 334 10.87 9.38 26.48
CA ALA A 334 11.93 9.37 27.52
C ALA A 334 12.21 7.96 28.01
N ALA A 335 11.17 7.20 28.41
CA ALA A 335 11.32 5.81 28.84
C ALA A 335 11.93 4.90 27.76
N ALA A 336 11.58 5.11 26.51
CA ALA A 336 12.19 4.37 25.42
C ALA A 336 13.66 4.76 25.20
N ALA A 337 14.02 6.03 25.38
CA ALA A 337 15.41 6.49 25.25
C ALA A 337 16.31 5.85 26.31
N THR A 338 15.82 5.64 27.52
CA THR A 338 16.58 4.96 28.60
C THR A 338 16.76 3.47 28.35
N VAL A 339 15.75 2.79 27.86
CA VAL A 339 15.80 1.35 27.50
C VAL A 339 16.63 1.13 26.22
N GLU A 340 16.48 1.99 25.23
CA GLU A 340 17.16 1.89 23.93
C GLU A 340 18.62 2.37 23.97
N ALA A 341 19.01 3.19 24.97
CA ALA A 341 20.42 3.60 25.18
C ALA A 341 21.31 2.39 25.54
N GLY A 342 20.74 1.36 26.16
CA GLY A 342 21.42 0.08 26.42
C GLY A 342 21.39 -0.88 25.22
N PHE A 343 20.51 -0.65 24.23
CA PHE A 343 20.29 -1.52 23.08
C PHE A 343 20.43 -0.73 21.78
N GLN A 344 21.64 -0.60 21.24
CA GLN A 344 21.89 -0.17 19.85
C GLN A 344 21.64 1.29 19.46
N GLY A 345 21.96 2.26 20.29
CA GLY A 345 22.22 3.63 19.79
C GLY A 345 21.00 4.41 19.26
N GLY A 346 19.82 4.29 19.89
CA GLY A 346 18.67 5.16 19.64
C GLY A 346 17.82 4.80 18.40
N VAL A 347 16.97 5.74 17.99
CA VAL A 347 15.98 5.54 16.88
C VAL A 347 16.63 5.12 15.58
N ILE A 348 17.79 5.67 15.24
CA ILE A 348 18.53 5.35 14.01
C ILE A 348 19.11 3.93 14.09
N GLY A 349 19.72 3.56 15.20
CA GLY A 349 20.24 2.21 15.42
C GLY A 349 19.14 1.15 15.28
N ARG A 350 17.97 1.40 15.86
CA ARG A 350 16.81 0.49 15.73
C ARG A 350 16.25 0.41 14.31
N ALA A 351 16.26 1.50 13.55
CA ALA A 351 15.88 1.50 12.15
C ALA A 351 16.88 0.71 11.30
N LEU A 352 18.18 0.87 11.55
CA LEU A 352 19.24 0.13 10.86
C LEU A 352 19.24 -1.35 11.26
N PHE A 353 18.95 -1.66 12.54
CA PHE A 353 18.84 -3.03 13.02
C PHE A 353 17.81 -3.84 12.20
N GLY A 354 16.70 -3.21 11.80
CA GLY A 354 15.71 -3.83 10.93
C GLY A 354 16.27 -4.35 9.59
N PHE A 355 17.38 -3.77 9.12
CA PHE A 355 18.05 -4.18 7.89
C PHE A 355 19.17 -5.19 8.07
N ILE A 356 19.75 -5.31 9.26
CA ILE A 356 20.94 -6.14 9.50
C ILE A 356 20.69 -7.31 10.45
N ASP A 357 19.59 -7.30 11.20
CA ASP A 357 19.24 -8.32 12.19
C ASP A 357 19.25 -9.75 11.60
N PHE A 358 18.81 -9.90 10.36
CA PHE A 358 18.80 -11.19 9.68
C PHE A 358 20.21 -11.81 9.53
N LEU A 359 21.28 -10.99 9.51
CA LEU A 359 22.65 -11.49 9.34
C LEU A 359 23.09 -12.37 10.52
N ARG A 360 22.64 -12.06 11.73
CA ARG A 360 22.93 -12.88 12.92
C ARG A 360 22.32 -14.28 12.87
N LEU A 361 21.30 -14.46 12.05
CA LEU A 361 20.58 -15.72 11.90
C LEU A 361 21.09 -16.57 10.72
N PHE A 362 22.01 -16.03 9.93
CA PHE A 362 22.44 -16.70 8.69
C PHE A 362 23.01 -18.11 8.95
N ASP A 363 23.83 -18.24 10.00
CA ASP A 363 24.44 -19.51 10.41
C ASP A 363 23.70 -20.18 11.58
N ALA A 364 22.71 -19.50 12.16
CA ALA A 364 22.00 -19.95 13.35
C ALA A 364 20.71 -20.72 13.05
N VAL A 365 20.21 -20.66 11.80
CA VAL A 365 18.95 -21.29 11.42
C VAL A 365 19.22 -22.44 10.42
N PRO A 366 18.36 -23.49 10.39
CA PRO A 366 18.47 -24.55 9.39
C PRO A 366 18.41 -24.00 7.96
N MET A 367 19.08 -24.67 7.02
CA MET A 367 19.11 -24.27 5.60
C MET A 367 17.72 -24.11 4.98
N LEU A 368 16.76 -24.92 5.39
CA LEU A 368 15.36 -24.83 4.94
C LEU A 368 14.49 -23.93 5.85
N GLY A 369 15.05 -23.36 6.92
CA GLY A 369 14.29 -22.69 7.97
C GLY A 369 13.61 -23.68 8.93
N TYR A 370 12.99 -23.16 9.97
CA TYR A 370 12.21 -23.97 10.92
C TYR A 370 10.83 -24.36 10.36
N GLY A 371 10.33 -23.63 9.38
CA GLY A 371 9.04 -23.84 8.74
C GLY A 371 8.28 -22.56 8.53
N LEU A 372 7.54 -22.50 7.45
CA LEU A 372 6.76 -21.33 7.06
C LEU A 372 5.74 -20.99 8.16
N GLY A 373 5.76 -19.72 8.64
CA GLY A 373 4.89 -19.24 9.71
C GLY A 373 5.41 -19.44 11.14
N TYR A 374 6.51 -20.16 11.32
CA TYR A 374 7.10 -20.37 12.65
C TYR A 374 7.74 -19.12 13.25
N GLY A 375 8.24 -18.19 12.45
CA GLY A 375 8.78 -16.91 12.90
C GLY A 375 7.68 -15.87 13.20
N GLY A 376 6.39 -16.19 13.04
CA GLY A 376 5.28 -15.27 13.20
C GLY A 376 4.64 -15.30 14.59
N ASN A 377 3.78 -14.30 14.87
CA ASN A 377 3.06 -14.21 16.14
C ASN A 377 2.14 -15.42 16.41
N ALA A 378 1.66 -16.09 15.35
CA ALA A 378 0.82 -17.29 15.50
C ALA A 378 1.58 -18.45 16.15
N SER A 379 2.86 -18.61 15.84
CA SER A 379 3.69 -19.65 16.45
C SER A 379 3.93 -19.39 17.94
N ILE A 380 4.09 -18.12 18.33
CA ILE A 380 4.25 -17.74 19.75
C ILE A 380 2.96 -18.04 20.52
N LEU A 381 1.79 -17.70 19.97
CA LEU A 381 0.49 -17.99 20.59
C LEU A 381 0.21 -19.50 20.72
N LEU A 382 0.68 -20.30 19.78
CA LEU A 382 0.52 -21.75 19.79
C LEU A 382 1.65 -22.48 20.54
N HIS A 383 2.60 -21.74 21.13
CA HIS A 383 3.81 -22.29 21.77
C HIS A 383 4.52 -23.33 20.87
N ALA A 384 4.53 -23.05 19.56
CA ALA A 384 5.10 -23.98 18.59
C ALA A 384 6.62 -24.01 18.73
N SER A 385 7.15 -25.19 19.00
CA SER A 385 8.58 -25.44 19.14
C SER A 385 9.06 -26.47 18.13
N VAL A 386 10.34 -26.39 17.77
CA VAL A 386 11.07 -27.36 16.96
C VAL A 386 12.36 -27.67 17.71
N ASP A 387 12.56 -28.92 18.11
CA ASP A 387 13.71 -29.39 18.89
C ASP A 387 13.97 -28.57 20.18
N GLY A 388 12.88 -28.15 20.86
CA GLY A 388 12.96 -27.35 22.09
C GLY A 388 13.20 -25.84 21.86
N ILE A 389 13.37 -25.40 20.63
CA ILE A 389 13.50 -23.99 20.25
C ILE A 389 12.12 -23.44 19.90
N GLU A 390 11.78 -22.24 20.36
CA GLU A 390 10.61 -21.48 19.93
C GLU A 390 11.02 -20.48 18.82
N PRO A 391 10.90 -20.83 17.53
CA PRO A 391 11.44 -20.01 16.45
C PRO A 391 10.85 -18.60 16.39
N GLY A 392 9.60 -18.44 16.83
CA GLY A 392 8.92 -17.14 16.88
C GLY A 392 9.62 -16.12 17.77
N LYS A 393 10.37 -16.54 18.77
CA LYS A 393 11.16 -15.68 19.68
C LYS A 393 12.50 -15.25 19.09
N LEU A 394 12.97 -15.89 18.00
CA LEU A 394 14.26 -15.58 17.38
C LEU A 394 14.17 -14.36 16.45
N ALA A 395 12.99 -14.02 15.94
CA ALA A 395 12.79 -13.04 14.89
C ALA A 395 12.11 -11.78 15.44
N GLU A 396 12.88 -10.75 15.72
CA GLU A 396 12.34 -9.43 16.11
C GLU A 396 11.91 -8.60 14.89
N THR A 397 12.63 -8.73 13.77
CA THR A 397 12.39 -7.98 12.55
C THR A 397 11.77 -8.88 11.46
N ASP A 398 11.19 -8.26 10.43
CA ASP A 398 10.58 -9.02 9.34
C ASP A 398 11.64 -9.75 8.48
N PHE A 399 12.83 -9.15 8.33
CA PHE A 399 13.92 -9.79 7.59
C PHE A 399 14.52 -10.98 8.36
N ALA A 400 14.66 -10.86 9.68
CA ALA A 400 15.03 -12.00 10.53
C ALA A 400 13.99 -13.14 10.45
N ARG A 401 12.69 -12.76 10.38
CA ARG A 401 11.61 -13.75 10.20
C ARG A 401 11.72 -14.51 8.89
N HIS A 402 12.19 -13.88 7.82
CA HIS A 402 12.41 -14.59 6.56
C HIS A 402 13.50 -15.66 6.67
N MET A 403 14.54 -15.42 7.48
CA MET A 403 15.56 -16.44 7.77
C MET A 403 14.96 -17.60 8.57
N VAL A 404 14.20 -17.28 9.62
CA VAL A 404 13.57 -18.29 10.49
C VAL A 404 12.57 -19.16 9.70
N ASP A 405 11.72 -18.55 8.88
CA ASP A 405 10.64 -19.24 8.17
C ASP A 405 11.14 -20.01 6.93
N LEU A 406 12.02 -19.39 6.16
CA LEU A 406 12.39 -19.84 4.82
C LEU A 406 13.84 -20.37 4.72
N GLY A 407 14.63 -20.15 5.77
CA GLY A 407 16.07 -20.42 5.77
C GLY A 407 16.89 -19.37 5.02
N PRO A 408 18.24 -19.46 5.09
CA PRO A 408 19.12 -18.43 4.57
C PRO A 408 18.94 -18.15 3.06
N VAL A 409 18.83 -19.20 2.25
CA VAL A 409 18.82 -19.07 0.79
C VAL A 409 17.50 -18.48 0.29
N PHE A 410 16.36 -19.08 0.64
CA PHE A 410 15.06 -18.60 0.17
C PHE A 410 14.64 -17.34 0.91
N GLY A 411 14.98 -17.19 2.19
CA GLY A 411 14.77 -15.98 2.96
C GLY A 411 15.47 -14.76 2.36
N LEU A 412 16.77 -14.91 2.00
CA LEU A 412 17.50 -13.85 1.29
C LEU A 412 16.88 -13.57 -0.08
N GLY A 413 16.49 -14.59 -0.83
CA GLY A 413 15.79 -14.43 -2.11
C GLY A 413 14.50 -13.62 -1.97
N TYR A 414 13.72 -13.84 -0.89
CA TYR A 414 12.52 -13.09 -0.60
C TYR A 414 12.82 -11.63 -0.21
N ILE A 415 13.88 -11.37 0.55
CA ILE A 415 14.35 -10.00 0.86
C ILE A 415 14.72 -9.26 -0.44
N VAL A 416 15.49 -9.90 -1.32
CA VAL A 416 15.87 -9.34 -2.63
C VAL A 416 14.64 -9.03 -3.49
N PHE A 417 13.64 -9.94 -3.49
CA PHE A 417 12.36 -9.68 -4.17
C PHE A 417 11.67 -8.42 -3.62
N ARG A 418 11.56 -8.28 -2.29
CA ARG A 418 10.92 -7.10 -1.65
C ARG A 418 11.63 -5.80 -2.03
N LEU A 419 12.95 -5.77 -1.89
CA LEU A 419 13.76 -4.58 -2.22
C LEU A 419 13.69 -4.27 -3.73
N GLY A 420 13.77 -5.29 -4.57
CA GLY A 420 13.61 -5.16 -6.03
C GLY A 420 12.24 -4.63 -6.42
N PHE A 421 11.17 -5.13 -5.78
CA PHE A 421 9.82 -4.63 -6.01
C PHE A 421 9.67 -3.16 -5.58
N ALA A 422 10.20 -2.78 -4.41
CA ALA A 422 10.17 -1.40 -3.93
C ALA A 422 10.94 -0.46 -4.87
N ALA A 423 12.12 -0.85 -5.34
CA ALA A 423 12.91 -0.10 -6.30
C ALA A 423 12.20 0.06 -7.65
N TRP A 424 11.59 -1.03 -8.14
CA TRP A 424 10.80 -1.03 -9.37
C TRP A 424 9.57 -0.12 -9.26
N LEU A 425 8.83 -0.18 -8.13
CA LEU A 425 7.70 0.70 -7.83
C LEU A 425 8.15 2.17 -7.76
N GLY A 426 9.28 2.45 -7.08
CA GLY A 426 9.86 3.78 -6.98
C GLY A 426 10.22 4.37 -8.35
N ARG A 427 10.77 3.57 -9.25
CA ARG A 427 11.02 3.99 -10.65
C ARG A 427 9.73 4.33 -11.39
N ALA A 428 8.68 3.53 -11.22
CA ALA A 428 7.38 3.79 -11.83
C ALA A 428 6.79 5.11 -11.32
N VAL A 429 6.87 5.36 -10.01
CA VAL A 429 6.41 6.59 -9.36
C VAL A 429 7.21 7.80 -9.83
N TRP A 430 8.53 7.70 -9.88
CA TRP A 430 9.40 8.75 -10.42
C TRP A 430 8.98 9.14 -11.85
N ALA A 431 8.85 8.15 -12.72
CA ALA A 431 8.46 8.38 -14.11
C ALA A 431 7.05 8.98 -14.22
N ALA A 432 6.10 8.50 -13.41
CA ALA A 432 4.73 9.02 -13.37
C ALA A 432 4.69 10.48 -12.88
N THR A 433 5.39 10.82 -11.79
CA THR A 433 5.47 12.16 -11.22
C THR A 433 6.00 13.17 -12.23
N ARG A 434 7.08 12.83 -12.94
CA ARG A 434 7.67 13.70 -13.98
C ARG A 434 6.74 13.89 -15.18
N ARG A 435 5.89 12.92 -15.48
CA ARG A 435 4.99 12.90 -16.63
C ARG A 435 3.67 13.59 -16.36
N THR A 436 3.08 13.37 -15.17
CA THR A 436 1.70 13.79 -14.86
C THR A 436 1.63 14.98 -13.92
N ALA A 437 2.68 15.26 -13.14
CA ALA A 437 2.69 16.21 -12.01
C ALA A 437 1.54 15.96 -11.00
N GLU A 438 1.14 14.70 -10.82
CA GLU A 438 0.16 14.28 -9.82
C GLU A 438 0.88 13.88 -8.53
N PRO A 439 0.47 14.38 -7.34
CA PRO A 439 1.14 14.06 -6.08
C PRO A 439 0.81 12.65 -5.56
N LEU A 440 -0.36 12.12 -5.92
CA LEU A 440 -0.88 10.87 -5.37
C LEU A 440 0.08 9.68 -5.49
N PRO A 441 0.74 9.42 -6.65
CA PRO A 441 1.70 8.31 -6.75
C PRO A 441 2.82 8.41 -5.71
N MET A 442 3.37 9.61 -5.50
CA MET A 442 4.47 9.83 -4.56
C MET A 442 4.03 9.67 -3.11
N MET A 443 2.84 10.18 -2.74
CA MET A 443 2.29 10.01 -1.40
C MET A 443 2.03 8.55 -1.06
N LEU A 444 1.44 7.81 -2.01
CA LEU A 444 1.19 6.39 -1.85
C LEU A 444 2.49 5.58 -1.80
N PHE A 445 3.51 5.97 -2.56
CA PHE A 445 4.83 5.33 -2.52
C PHE A 445 5.57 5.60 -1.22
N ALA A 446 5.53 6.82 -0.70
CA ALA A 446 6.16 7.15 0.57
C ALA A 446 5.63 6.27 1.71
N TYR A 447 4.35 5.90 1.67
CA TYR A 447 3.76 4.92 2.56
C TYR A 447 4.10 3.47 2.16
N ALA A 448 3.68 3.03 0.97
CA ALA A 448 3.77 1.63 0.56
C ALA A 448 5.23 1.16 0.37
N GLY A 449 6.08 2.03 -0.15
CA GLY A 449 7.51 1.75 -0.30
C GLY A 449 8.18 1.50 1.04
N TYR A 450 7.90 2.34 2.06
CA TYR A 450 8.38 2.12 3.42
C TYR A 450 7.88 0.78 3.97
N VAL A 451 6.58 0.49 3.84
CA VAL A 451 6.00 -0.76 4.35
C VAL A 451 6.58 -1.99 3.64
N VAL A 452 6.78 -1.92 2.33
CA VAL A 452 7.39 -3.02 1.56
C VAL A 452 8.86 -3.21 1.94
N VAL A 453 9.62 -2.16 2.17
CA VAL A 453 11.06 -2.28 2.49
C VAL A 453 11.28 -2.76 3.91
N ILE A 454 10.67 -2.12 4.92
CA ILE A 454 10.99 -2.36 6.33
C ILE A 454 9.79 -2.77 7.18
N GLY A 455 8.56 -2.67 6.66
CA GLY A 455 7.36 -3.05 7.41
C GLY A 455 7.32 -4.55 7.68
N GLN A 456 6.67 -4.91 8.79
CA GLN A 456 6.45 -6.32 9.17
C GLN A 456 5.32 -6.95 8.34
N LEU A 457 5.54 -7.06 7.01
CA LEU A 457 4.56 -7.58 6.07
C LEU A 457 4.13 -9.01 6.39
N THR A 458 5.05 -9.84 6.86
CA THR A 458 4.75 -11.26 7.13
C THR A 458 4.37 -11.50 8.58
N GLY A 459 4.70 -10.57 9.49
CA GLY A 459 4.41 -10.68 10.91
C GLY A 459 3.04 -10.15 11.34
N HIS A 460 2.50 -9.17 10.64
CA HIS A 460 1.26 -8.50 11.03
C HIS A 460 0.23 -8.44 9.88
N GLY A 461 -0.91 -9.08 10.07
CA GLY A 461 -1.97 -9.15 9.05
C GLY A 461 -2.50 -7.79 8.59
N SER A 462 -2.53 -6.77 9.47
CA SER A 462 -2.92 -5.40 9.07
C SER A 462 -1.84 -4.76 8.19
N ILE A 463 -0.55 -4.87 8.54
CA ILE A 463 0.54 -4.35 7.71
C ILE A 463 0.56 -5.06 6.36
N ASN A 464 0.36 -6.38 6.36
CA ASN A 464 0.32 -7.19 5.14
C ASN A 464 -0.71 -6.67 4.13
N VAL A 465 -1.97 -6.61 4.55
CA VAL A 465 -3.06 -6.21 3.65
C VAL A 465 -2.92 -4.76 3.21
N TYR A 466 -2.60 -3.84 4.14
CA TYR A 466 -2.40 -2.43 3.80
C TYR A 466 -1.21 -2.23 2.87
N GLY A 467 -0.08 -2.87 3.15
CA GLY A 467 1.13 -2.77 2.34
C GLY A 467 0.87 -3.16 0.88
N TRP A 468 0.28 -4.33 0.65
CA TRP A 468 0.02 -4.80 -0.70
C TRP A 468 -1.12 -4.09 -1.41
N LEU A 469 -2.23 -3.75 -0.72
CA LEU A 469 -3.31 -2.94 -1.31
C LEU A 469 -2.80 -1.57 -1.75
N PHE A 470 -2.05 -0.89 -0.88
CA PHE A 470 -1.55 0.46 -1.19
C PHE A 470 -0.38 0.45 -2.19
N ALA A 471 0.40 -0.62 -2.27
CA ALA A 471 1.33 -0.85 -3.39
C ALA A 471 0.56 -0.97 -4.72
N GLY A 472 -0.56 -1.70 -4.73
CA GLY A 472 -1.44 -1.81 -5.88
C GLY A 472 -2.09 -0.47 -6.27
N PHE A 473 -2.60 0.30 -5.30
CA PHE A 473 -3.14 1.64 -5.54
C PHE A 473 -2.06 2.60 -6.04
N CYS A 474 -0.83 2.48 -5.55
CA CYS A 474 0.32 3.24 -6.05
C CYS A 474 0.62 2.92 -7.52
N LEU A 475 0.64 1.63 -7.89
CA LEU A 475 0.78 1.19 -9.28
C LEU A 475 -0.34 1.75 -10.18
N ALA A 476 -1.58 1.71 -9.73
CA ALA A 476 -2.72 2.28 -10.44
C ALA A 476 -2.56 3.80 -10.62
N ALA A 477 -2.13 4.51 -9.59
CA ALA A 477 -1.89 5.96 -9.63
C ALA A 477 -0.79 6.33 -10.65
N CYS A 478 0.22 5.47 -10.85
CA CYS A 478 1.28 5.68 -11.83
C CYS A 478 0.79 5.67 -13.28
N ARG A 479 -0.39 5.13 -13.58
CA ARG A 479 -0.99 5.08 -14.92
C ARG A 479 -1.76 6.34 -15.32
N GLY A 480 -1.71 7.40 -14.49
CA GLY A 480 -2.39 8.66 -14.73
C GLY A 480 -2.14 9.23 -16.14
N THR A 481 -3.13 9.95 -16.67
CA THR A 481 -3.05 10.59 -17.98
C THR A 481 -1.95 11.66 -17.98
N PRO A 482 -1.09 11.72 -19.00
CA PRO A 482 -0.11 12.80 -19.12
C PRO A 482 -0.77 14.17 -19.12
N LEU A 483 -0.09 15.19 -18.61
CA LEU A 483 -0.49 16.57 -18.78
C LEU A 483 -0.60 16.84 -20.28
N ALA A 484 -1.72 17.46 -20.70
CA ALA A 484 -1.82 17.95 -22.05
C ALA A 484 -0.62 18.87 -22.32
N PRO A 485 0.05 18.76 -23.48
CA PRO A 485 1.11 19.71 -23.82
C PRO A 485 0.57 21.13 -23.68
N ALA A 486 1.37 22.03 -23.09
CA ALA A 486 0.99 23.44 -23.02
C ALA A 486 0.63 23.91 -24.44
N PRO A 487 -0.48 24.63 -24.62
CA PRO A 487 -0.84 25.14 -25.94
C PRO A 487 0.38 25.86 -26.52
N SER A 488 0.77 25.48 -27.74
CA SER A 488 1.92 26.12 -28.38
C SER A 488 1.66 27.62 -28.47
N PRO A 489 2.66 28.49 -28.33
CA PRO A 489 2.46 29.94 -28.43
C PRO A 489 1.72 30.35 -29.71
N ARG A 490 1.79 29.52 -30.78
CA ARG A 490 1.05 29.72 -32.02
C ARG A 490 -0.47 29.45 -31.92
N SER A 491 -0.92 28.62 -30.98
CA SER A 491 -2.37 28.38 -30.77
C SER A 491 -3.02 29.40 -29.84
N ALA A 492 -2.24 30.24 -29.17
CA ALA A 492 -2.71 31.34 -28.33
C ALA A 492 -2.90 32.64 -29.11
N MET A 493 -2.50 32.73 -30.40
CA MET A 493 -2.83 33.87 -31.24
C MET A 493 -4.32 33.87 -31.55
N PRO A 494 -5.05 34.97 -31.24
CA PRO A 494 -6.45 35.09 -31.64
C PRO A 494 -6.61 34.84 -33.16
N ARG A 495 -7.60 34.04 -33.55
CA ARG A 495 -7.91 33.77 -34.97
C ARG A 495 -8.03 35.02 -35.84
N ALA A 496 -8.27 36.18 -35.24
CA ALA A 496 -8.35 37.48 -35.89
C ALA A 496 -7.01 37.98 -36.47
N LEU A 497 -5.85 37.41 -36.09
CA LEU A 497 -4.53 37.79 -36.60
C LEU A 497 -3.96 36.79 -37.60
N GLN A 498 -4.69 35.74 -37.95
CA GLN A 498 -4.35 34.88 -39.08
C GLN A 498 -4.90 35.56 -40.35
N ALA A 499 -4.18 36.54 -40.85
CA ALA A 499 -4.51 37.16 -42.12
C ALA A 499 -4.66 36.09 -43.22
N PRO A 500 -5.70 36.11 -44.07
CA PRO A 500 -5.82 35.21 -45.18
C PRO A 500 -4.63 35.47 -46.11
N ARG A 501 -3.83 34.40 -46.37
CA ARG A 501 -2.86 34.47 -47.44
C ARG A 501 -3.57 34.86 -48.73
N ALA A 502 -3.39 36.11 -49.14
CA ALA A 502 -3.80 36.57 -50.44
C ALA A 502 -3.16 35.64 -51.49
N ARG A 503 -4.00 34.92 -52.22
CA ARG A 503 -3.59 34.29 -53.46
C ARG A 503 -3.19 35.39 -54.43
N MET A 504 -1.91 35.54 -54.74
CA MET A 504 -1.53 36.35 -55.87
C MET A 504 -2.01 35.67 -57.14
N PRO A 505 -2.79 36.37 -58.01
CA PRO A 505 -3.10 35.90 -59.35
C PRO A 505 -1.96 36.38 -60.24
N TRP A 506 -1.10 35.51 -60.63
CA TRP A 506 -0.12 35.60 -61.75
C TRP A 506 1.11 34.69 -61.49
N ALA A 507 1.07 33.50 -62.03
CA ALA A 507 2.10 32.87 -62.89
C ALA A 507 1.63 31.46 -63.23
#